data_2928e69dac17db172da7771d2b47f1dc
#
_entry.id   2928e69dac17db172da7771d2b47f1dc
#
_cell.length_a   1.000
_cell.length_b   1.000
_cell.length_c   1.000
_cell.angle_alpha   90.00
_cell.angle_beta   90.00
_cell.angle_gamma   90.00
#
_symmetry.space_group_name_H-M   'P 1'
#
loop_
_entity.id
_entity.type
_entity.pdbx_description
1 polymer ?
#
loop_
_entity_poly.entity_id
_entity_poly.type
_entity_poly.pdbx_seq_one_letter_code
_entity_poly.pdbx_strand_id
1 'polypeptide(L)'
;MLIIQLISGFTQSEKAWNGVQELREKLLSELDDYSSLSVRIRLDEWSANWRAIARQMYMLRERYPQEPLTVLVFAYSWGVGNGLVRLARQLNRFGIDIETAVISDGVYRHWFSLGNWRVILGDRRIVLPANVLSVQGFHQETSYPMGRQPLLANGKQCDPWTKIRLEHVEMDGSRDWHRRCIRVTKDAATRLVGGITSVPAAAPASAALDSRISNGSEP
;
A
#
# COMPACT_ATOMS: atom_id res chain seq x y z
N MET A 1 -7.54 -7.93 7.46
CA MET A 1 -7.99 -7.11 6.30
C MET A 1 -6.80 -6.69 5.46
N LEU A 2 -6.86 -6.81 4.14
CA LEU A 2 -5.82 -6.39 3.19
C LEU A 2 -6.32 -5.23 2.33
N ILE A 3 -5.63 -4.10 2.34
CA ILE A 3 -5.89 -2.97 1.45
C ILE A 3 -4.73 -2.84 0.46
N ILE A 4 -5.05 -2.85 -0.83
CA ILE A 4 -4.10 -2.63 -1.91
C ILE A 4 -4.46 -1.30 -2.58
N GLN A 5 -3.58 -0.32 -2.48
CA GLN A 5 -3.71 0.97 -3.11
C GLN A 5 -2.83 1.04 -4.36
N LEU A 6 -3.45 1.15 -5.52
CA LEU A 6 -2.79 1.42 -6.79
C LEU A 6 -2.78 2.94 -7.04
N ILE A 7 -1.67 3.48 -7.50
CA ILE A 7 -1.52 4.91 -7.79
C ILE A 7 -0.96 5.08 -9.20
N SER A 8 -1.77 5.64 -10.09
CA SER A 8 -1.38 5.90 -11.47
C SER A 8 -0.49 7.13 -11.61
N GLY A 9 0.24 7.19 -12.73
CA GLY A 9 1.11 8.31 -13.07
C GLY A 9 0.38 9.53 -13.62
N PHE A 10 1.16 10.55 -14.02
CA PHE A 10 0.65 11.73 -14.72
C PHE A 10 0.14 11.32 -16.10
N THR A 11 -0.93 11.93 -16.56
CA THR A 11 -1.63 11.63 -17.83
C THR A 11 -2.36 10.29 -17.92
N GLN A 12 -2.26 9.45 -16.88
CA GLN A 12 -3.03 8.20 -16.83
C GLN A 12 -4.35 8.45 -16.12
N SER A 13 -5.42 8.49 -16.88
CA SER A 13 -6.79 8.59 -16.35
C SER A 13 -7.25 7.23 -15.83
N GLU A 14 -8.00 7.22 -14.73
CA GLU A 14 -8.70 6.02 -14.24
C GLU A 14 -9.66 5.43 -15.29
N LYS A 15 -10.08 6.25 -16.27
CA LYS A 15 -11.02 5.86 -17.34
C LYS A 15 -10.33 5.26 -18.55
N ALA A 16 -9.02 5.45 -18.72
CA ALA A 16 -8.26 4.94 -19.85
C ALA A 16 -7.53 3.66 -19.48
N TRP A 17 -7.64 2.61 -20.30
CA TRP A 17 -6.88 1.38 -20.09
C TRP A 17 -5.38 1.67 -20.10
N ASN A 18 -4.69 1.25 -19.06
CA ASN A 18 -3.26 1.40 -18.91
C ASN A 18 -2.69 0.24 -18.08
N GLY A 19 -1.37 0.17 -17.94
CA GLY A 19 -0.72 -0.94 -17.23
C GLY A 19 -1.10 -1.05 -15.75
N VAL A 20 -1.44 0.06 -15.08
CA VAL A 20 -1.93 0.03 -13.69
C VAL A 20 -3.33 -0.56 -13.59
N GLN A 21 -4.19 -0.30 -14.58
CA GLN A 21 -5.51 -0.94 -14.70
C GLN A 21 -5.35 -2.45 -14.96
N GLU A 22 -4.46 -2.82 -15.86
CA GLU A 22 -4.15 -4.23 -16.13
C GLU A 22 -3.65 -4.95 -14.86
N LEU A 23 -2.79 -4.31 -14.06
CA LEU A 23 -2.36 -4.84 -12.79
C LEU A 23 -3.53 -5.04 -11.82
N ARG A 24 -4.46 -4.10 -11.77
CA ARG A 24 -5.65 -4.20 -10.92
C ARG A 24 -6.47 -5.45 -11.27
N GLU A 25 -6.76 -5.68 -12.56
CA GLU A 25 -7.53 -6.84 -13.00
C GLU A 25 -6.79 -8.17 -12.69
N LYS A 26 -5.47 -8.21 -12.88
CA LYS A 26 -4.66 -9.37 -12.48
C LYS A 26 -4.73 -9.64 -10.98
N LEU A 27 -4.64 -8.59 -10.15
CA LEU A 27 -4.74 -8.73 -8.69
C LEU A 27 -6.12 -9.23 -8.25
N LEU A 28 -7.20 -8.76 -8.88
CA LEU A 28 -8.55 -9.27 -8.61
C LEU A 28 -8.64 -10.77 -8.89
N SER A 29 -8.16 -11.21 -10.07
CA SER A 29 -8.17 -12.64 -10.44
C SER A 29 -7.30 -13.49 -9.50
N GLU A 30 -6.12 -13.00 -9.11
CA GLU A 30 -5.18 -13.75 -8.26
C GLU A 30 -5.62 -13.85 -6.79
N LEU A 31 -6.58 -13.01 -6.38
CA LEU A 31 -7.10 -13.00 -5.02
C LEU A 31 -8.42 -13.76 -4.85
N ASP A 32 -9.00 -14.28 -5.92
CA ASP A 32 -10.23 -15.08 -5.86
C ASP A 32 -10.09 -16.30 -4.92
N ASP A 33 -8.89 -16.88 -4.83
CA ASP A 33 -8.58 -18.00 -3.95
C ASP A 33 -8.56 -17.63 -2.45
N TYR A 34 -8.59 -16.32 -2.12
CA TYR A 34 -8.52 -15.81 -0.74
C TYR A 34 -9.86 -15.30 -0.23
N SER A 35 -10.96 -16.00 -0.55
CA SER A 35 -12.35 -15.60 -0.22
C SER A 35 -12.62 -15.37 1.27
N SER A 36 -11.83 -15.99 2.16
CA SER A 36 -11.92 -15.77 3.62
C SER A 36 -11.30 -14.47 4.10
N LEU A 37 -10.53 -13.77 3.25
CA LEU A 37 -9.85 -12.54 3.58
C LEU A 37 -10.65 -11.32 3.08
N SER A 38 -10.88 -10.36 3.96
CA SER A 38 -11.41 -9.05 3.52
C SER A 38 -10.35 -8.30 2.73
N VAL A 39 -10.51 -8.24 1.40
CA VAL A 39 -9.59 -7.56 0.48
C VAL A 39 -10.27 -6.35 -0.14
N ARG A 40 -9.54 -5.24 -0.22
CA ARG A 40 -9.97 -4.02 -0.93
C ARG A 40 -8.87 -3.55 -1.86
N ILE A 41 -9.16 -3.51 -3.16
CA ILE A 41 -8.27 -2.97 -4.18
C ILE A 41 -8.81 -1.64 -4.66
N ARG A 42 -8.01 -0.58 -4.55
CA ARG A 42 -8.32 0.76 -5.02
C ARG A 42 -7.32 1.19 -6.08
N LEU A 43 -7.79 1.92 -7.06
CA LEU A 43 -6.97 2.62 -8.02
C LEU A 43 -7.34 4.10 -7.98
N ASP A 44 -6.37 4.94 -7.72
CA ASP A 44 -6.55 6.39 -7.70
C ASP A 44 -5.43 7.09 -8.50
N GLU A 45 -5.70 8.24 -9.04
CA GLU A 45 -4.71 9.06 -9.74
C GLU A 45 -3.74 9.71 -8.74
N TRP A 46 -2.54 10.06 -9.20
CA TRP A 46 -1.51 10.76 -8.42
C TRP A 46 -2.02 12.01 -7.67
N SER A 47 -3.06 12.67 -8.21
CA SER A 47 -3.68 13.92 -7.70
C SER A 47 -4.85 13.72 -6.73
N ALA A 48 -5.23 12.48 -6.44
CA ALA A 48 -6.37 12.13 -5.61
C ALA A 48 -6.36 12.81 -4.23
N ASN A 49 -7.53 12.85 -3.58
CA ASN A 49 -7.65 13.37 -2.21
C ASN A 49 -7.10 12.37 -1.18
N TRP A 50 -5.77 12.34 -1.04
CA TRP A 50 -5.07 11.41 -0.16
C TRP A 50 -5.47 11.51 1.31
N ARG A 51 -5.92 12.69 1.77
CA ARG A 51 -6.45 12.86 3.12
C ARG A 51 -7.76 12.09 3.31
N ALA A 52 -8.67 12.19 2.34
CA ALA A 52 -9.94 11.47 2.37
C ALA A 52 -9.72 9.95 2.31
N ILE A 53 -8.83 9.50 1.44
CA ILE A 53 -8.46 8.08 1.29
C ILE A 53 -7.87 7.53 2.60
N ALA A 54 -6.90 8.20 3.18
CA ALA A 54 -6.29 7.79 4.45
C ALA A 54 -7.32 7.76 5.59
N ARG A 55 -8.24 8.73 5.64
CA ARG A 55 -9.33 8.74 6.61
C ARG A 55 -10.26 7.54 6.43
N GLN A 56 -10.58 7.15 5.19
CA GLN A 56 -11.38 5.95 4.94
C GLN A 56 -10.69 4.68 5.44
N MET A 57 -9.38 4.54 5.22
CA MET A 57 -8.60 3.40 5.75
C MET A 57 -8.59 3.40 7.28
N TYR A 58 -8.44 4.57 7.91
CA TYR A 58 -8.53 4.71 9.36
C TYR A 58 -9.91 4.27 9.88
N MET A 59 -11.00 4.74 9.27
CA MET A 59 -12.36 4.36 9.66
C MET A 59 -12.63 2.86 9.51
N LEU A 60 -12.01 2.21 8.52
CA LEU A 60 -12.08 0.76 8.37
C LEU A 60 -11.38 0.04 9.53
N ARG A 61 -10.19 0.49 9.92
CA ARG A 61 -9.46 -0.06 11.07
C ARG A 61 -10.27 0.08 12.36
N GLU A 62 -10.85 1.26 12.60
CA GLU A 62 -11.67 1.49 13.79
C GLU A 62 -12.95 0.64 13.79
N ARG A 63 -13.53 0.39 12.61
CA ARG A 63 -14.74 -0.44 12.48
C ARG A 63 -14.46 -1.93 12.72
N TYR A 64 -13.24 -2.38 12.41
CA TYR A 64 -12.84 -3.78 12.52
C TYR A 64 -11.57 -3.92 13.36
N PRO A 65 -11.59 -3.53 14.65
CA PRO A 65 -10.37 -3.44 15.48
C PRO A 65 -9.72 -4.80 15.76
N GLN A 66 -10.46 -5.89 15.58
CA GLN A 66 -9.94 -7.25 15.77
C GLN A 66 -9.25 -7.79 14.51
N GLU A 67 -9.40 -7.13 13.38
CA GLU A 67 -8.75 -7.55 12.14
C GLU A 67 -7.45 -6.77 11.94
N PRO A 68 -6.28 -7.44 11.86
CA PRO A 68 -5.04 -6.74 11.52
C PRO A 68 -5.17 -6.09 10.15
N LEU A 69 -4.83 -4.80 10.07
CA LEU A 69 -4.86 -4.04 8.82
C LEU A 69 -3.46 -4.07 8.17
N THR A 70 -3.40 -4.66 6.99
CA THR A 70 -2.22 -4.61 6.12
C THR A 70 -2.49 -3.70 4.93
N VAL A 71 -1.59 -2.76 4.69
CA VAL A 71 -1.66 -1.82 3.56
C VAL A 71 -0.48 -2.05 2.63
N LEU A 72 -0.77 -2.37 1.37
CA LEU A 72 0.19 -2.43 0.28
C LEU A 72 -0.06 -1.26 -0.67
N VAL A 73 1.01 -0.67 -1.22
CA VAL A 73 0.88 0.42 -2.19
C VAL A 73 1.72 0.10 -3.43
N PHE A 74 1.09 0.14 -4.60
CA PHE A 74 1.75 -0.03 -5.88
C PHE A 74 1.61 1.26 -6.69
N ALA A 75 2.72 1.87 -7.03
CA ALA A 75 2.72 3.20 -7.60
C ALA A 75 3.65 3.32 -8.81
N TYR A 76 3.21 4.06 -9.82
CA TYR A 76 3.95 4.31 -11.04
C TYR A 76 4.23 5.81 -11.24
N SER A 77 5.43 6.14 -11.74
CA SER A 77 5.82 7.47 -12.20
C SER A 77 5.56 8.57 -11.16
N TRP A 78 4.76 9.59 -11.49
CA TRP A 78 4.39 10.67 -10.56
C TRP A 78 3.49 10.21 -9.42
N GLY A 79 2.81 9.08 -9.57
CA GLY A 79 2.13 8.39 -8.48
C GLY A 79 3.05 8.07 -7.32
N VAL A 80 4.34 7.78 -7.59
CA VAL A 80 5.35 7.56 -6.54
C VAL A 80 5.74 8.87 -5.86
N GLY A 81 6.22 9.85 -6.64
CA GLY A 81 6.80 11.07 -6.07
C GLY A 81 5.80 12.03 -5.43
N ASN A 82 4.53 11.94 -5.82
CA ASN A 82 3.46 12.80 -5.31
C ASN A 82 2.40 12.00 -4.56
N GLY A 83 1.80 10.99 -5.19
CA GLY A 83 0.70 10.20 -4.64
C GLY A 83 1.11 9.40 -3.40
N LEU A 84 2.08 8.49 -3.54
CA LEU A 84 2.58 7.65 -2.44
C LEU A 84 3.10 8.50 -1.27
N VAL A 85 3.90 9.55 -1.55
CA VAL A 85 4.44 10.42 -0.49
C VAL A 85 3.33 11.10 0.30
N ARG A 86 2.29 11.60 -0.37
CA ARG A 86 1.15 12.25 0.28
C ARG A 86 0.30 11.25 1.06
N LEU A 87 -0.01 10.10 0.46
CA LEU A 87 -0.76 9.04 1.13
C LEU A 87 -0.04 8.58 2.40
N ALA A 88 1.26 8.25 2.30
CA ALA A 88 2.06 7.80 3.43
C ALA A 88 2.07 8.83 4.58
N ARG A 89 2.23 10.13 4.27
CA ARG A 89 2.14 11.20 5.27
C ARG A 89 0.78 11.29 5.95
N GLN A 90 -0.32 11.07 5.21
CA GLN A 90 -1.65 11.07 5.79
C GLN A 90 -1.89 9.83 6.65
N LEU A 91 -1.46 8.64 6.20
CA LEU A 91 -1.56 7.40 6.96
C LEU A 91 -0.74 7.46 8.26
N ASN A 92 0.46 8.07 8.21
CA ASN A 92 1.30 8.27 9.39
C ASN A 92 0.57 9.07 10.50
N ARG A 93 -0.26 10.05 10.14
CA ARG A 93 -1.07 10.82 11.11
C ARG A 93 -2.10 9.97 11.84
N PHE A 94 -2.51 8.86 11.24
CA PHE A 94 -3.44 7.89 11.80
C PHE A 94 -2.74 6.66 12.41
N GLY A 95 -1.40 6.65 12.47
CA GLY A 95 -0.63 5.51 12.95
C GLY A 95 -0.85 4.26 12.10
N ILE A 96 -0.99 4.42 10.78
CA ILE A 96 -1.14 3.32 9.84
C ILE A 96 0.15 3.22 9.03
N ASP A 97 0.74 2.02 9.05
CA ASP A 97 1.93 1.73 8.27
C ASP A 97 1.56 1.21 6.87
N ILE A 98 2.43 1.50 5.92
CA ILE A 98 2.47 0.83 4.61
C ILE A 98 3.49 -0.29 4.74
N GLU A 99 3.02 -1.54 4.76
CA GLU A 99 3.90 -2.71 4.94
C GLU A 99 4.92 -2.80 3.81
N THR A 100 4.43 -2.70 2.56
CA THR A 100 5.30 -2.72 1.39
C THR A 100 4.77 -1.78 0.31
N ALA A 101 5.66 -0.97 -0.24
CA ALA A 101 5.44 -0.24 -1.47
C ALA A 101 6.25 -0.86 -2.62
N VAL A 102 5.60 -1.21 -3.73
CA VAL A 102 6.29 -1.63 -4.96
C VAL A 102 6.12 -0.54 -6.00
N ILE A 103 7.21 0.06 -6.39
CA ILE A 103 7.21 1.24 -7.26
C ILE A 103 7.79 0.94 -8.63
N SER A 104 7.23 1.57 -9.66
CA SER A 104 7.72 1.52 -11.03
C SER A 104 8.07 2.91 -11.51
N ASP A 105 9.32 3.10 -11.84
CA ASP A 105 9.93 4.30 -12.44
C ASP A 105 9.47 5.62 -11.80
N GLY A 106 9.65 5.72 -10.47
CA GLY A 106 9.18 6.84 -9.67
C GLY A 106 9.80 8.18 -10.06
N VAL A 107 8.98 9.16 -10.38
CA VAL A 107 9.37 10.52 -10.76
C VAL A 107 8.91 11.51 -9.70
N TYR A 108 9.81 12.38 -9.24
CA TYR A 108 9.49 13.34 -8.18
C TYR A 108 8.69 14.54 -8.68
N ARG A 109 9.03 15.09 -9.88
CA ARG A 109 8.36 16.28 -10.46
C ARG A 109 8.38 16.25 -11.98
N HIS A 110 7.32 16.75 -12.54
CA HIS A 110 7.23 16.97 -13.97
C HIS A 110 8.09 18.18 -14.38
N TRP A 111 8.86 18.07 -15.44
CA TRP A 111 9.73 19.13 -15.94
C TRP A 111 8.96 20.40 -16.38
N PHE A 112 7.65 20.28 -16.70
CA PHE A 112 6.78 21.38 -17.08
C PHE A 112 6.35 22.32 -15.94
N SER A 113 6.72 22.09 -14.70
CA SER A 113 6.45 23.07 -13.64
C SER A 113 7.44 24.23 -13.71
N LEU A 114 7.58 24.84 -14.87
CA LEU A 114 8.53 25.90 -15.22
C LEU A 114 8.39 27.19 -14.39
N GLY A 115 7.32 27.37 -13.61
CA GLY A 115 7.15 28.51 -12.73
C GLY A 115 7.60 28.30 -11.28
N ASN A 116 8.09 27.13 -10.92
CA ASN A 116 8.46 26.85 -9.54
C ASN A 116 9.98 26.72 -9.38
N TRP A 117 10.65 27.83 -9.03
CA TRP A 117 12.09 27.91 -8.77
C TRP A 117 12.60 26.87 -7.76
N ARG A 118 11.75 26.36 -6.85
CA ARG A 118 12.05 25.23 -5.95
C ARG A 118 12.35 23.93 -6.70
N VAL A 119 11.94 23.81 -7.96
CA VAL A 119 12.26 22.67 -8.82
C VAL A 119 13.75 22.68 -9.20
N ILE A 120 14.33 23.88 -9.32
CA ILE A 120 15.72 24.06 -9.75
C ILE A 120 16.69 23.94 -8.56
N LEU A 121 16.29 24.39 -7.38
CA LEU A 121 17.14 24.49 -6.18
C LEU A 121 16.84 23.44 -5.10
N GLY A 122 15.72 22.70 -5.19
CA GLY A 122 15.31 21.74 -4.17
C GLY A 122 15.93 20.35 -4.35
N ASP A 123 16.08 19.63 -3.25
CA ASP A 123 16.46 18.22 -3.26
C ASP A 123 15.47 17.43 -4.13
N ARG A 124 15.99 16.83 -5.20
CA ARG A 124 15.19 16.08 -6.18
C ARG A 124 14.87 14.66 -5.70
N ARG A 125 15.12 14.34 -4.45
CA ARG A 125 14.93 13.00 -3.90
C ARG A 125 13.47 12.77 -3.49
N ILE A 126 12.99 11.57 -3.77
CA ILE A 126 11.72 11.10 -3.23
C ILE A 126 12.02 10.62 -1.80
N VAL A 127 11.50 11.34 -0.80
CA VAL A 127 11.66 10.95 0.60
C VAL A 127 10.34 10.38 1.11
N LEU A 128 10.34 9.10 1.44
CA LEU A 128 9.19 8.39 2.00
C LEU A 128 9.22 8.45 3.53
N PRO A 129 8.09 8.72 4.19
CA PRO A 129 7.99 8.74 5.65
C PRO A 129 8.35 7.39 6.29
N ALA A 130 8.68 7.40 7.59
CA ALA A 130 9.12 6.22 8.33
C ALA A 130 8.06 5.11 8.43
N ASN A 131 6.78 5.43 8.26
CA ASN A 131 5.68 4.46 8.22
C ASN A 131 5.59 3.68 6.90
N VAL A 132 6.51 3.88 5.96
CA VAL A 132 6.72 2.97 4.82
C VAL A 132 7.83 2.00 5.23
N LEU A 133 7.43 0.76 5.55
CA LEU A 133 8.33 -0.20 6.19
C LEU A 133 9.28 -0.87 5.20
N SER A 134 8.81 -1.14 3.98
CA SER A 134 9.58 -1.75 2.90
C SER A 134 9.25 -1.11 1.56
N VAL A 135 10.29 -0.91 0.74
CA VAL A 135 10.14 -0.39 -0.62
C VAL A 135 10.94 -1.24 -1.58
N GLN A 136 10.31 -1.67 -2.65
CA GLN A 136 10.92 -2.39 -3.76
C GLN A 136 10.67 -1.59 -5.04
N GLY A 137 11.65 -1.49 -5.91
CA GLY A 137 11.50 -0.60 -7.05
C GLY A 137 12.09 -1.11 -8.34
N PHE A 138 11.48 -0.64 -9.40
CA PHE A 138 11.91 -0.83 -10.78
C PHE A 138 12.14 0.52 -11.43
N HIS A 139 13.18 0.63 -12.24
CA HIS A 139 13.52 1.86 -12.95
C HIS A 139 14.08 1.56 -14.34
N GLN A 140 14.02 2.54 -15.20
CA GLN A 140 14.63 2.54 -16.51
C GLN A 140 15.61 3.70 -16.66
N GLU A 141 16.51 3.60 -17.64
CA GLU A 141 17.50 4.64 -17.98
C GLU A 141 17.53 4.90 -19.50
N THR A 142 16.51 4.43 -20.22
CA THR A 142 16.44 4.47 -21.69
C THR A 142 15.74 5.71 -22.21
N SER A 143 14.78 6.25 -21.44
CA SER A 143 14.01 7.42 -21.85
C SER A 143 13.83 8.43 -20.71
N TYR A 144 13.48 9.66 -21.04
CA TYR A 144 13.17 10.70 -20.07
C TYR A 144 11.65 10.78 -19.84
N PRO A 145 11.17 10.98 -18.60
CA PRO A 145 11.95 11.12 -17.36
C PRO A 145 12.45 9.78 -16.82
N MET A 146 13.64 9.79 -16.23
CA MET A 146 14.19 8.60 -15.58
C MET A 146 13.69 8.49 -14.15
N GLY A 147 13.37 7.27 -13.72
CA GLY A 147 12.99 6.96 -12.35
C GLY A 147 14.11 7.19 -11.36
N ARG A 148 13.75 7.61 -10.15
CA ARG A 148 14.69 7.89 -9.06
C ARG A 148 14.47 6.96 -7.90
N GLN A 149 15.58 6.48 -7.34
CA GLN A 149 15.53 5.68 -6.13
C GLN A 149 15.03 6.55 -4.97
N PRO A 150 13.96 6.15 -4.27
CA PRO A 150 13.50 6.84 -3.08
C PRO A 150 14.43 6.58 -1.89
N LEU A 151 14.47 7.54 -0.98
CA LEU A 151 15.06 7.40 0.33
C LEU A 151 13.95 7.21 1.36
N LEU A 152 14.13 6.29 2.28
CA LEU A 152 13.24 6.16 3.42
C LEU A 152 13.74 7.03 4.58
N ALA A 153 12.82 7.69 5.28
CA ALA A 153 13.17 8.57 6.40
C ALA A 153 13.89 7.84 7.55
N ASN A 154 13.75 6.51 7.65
CA ASN A 154 14.47 5.67 8.60
C ASN A 154 15.90 5.29 8.15
N GLY A 155 16.41 5.89 7.06
CA GLY A 155 17.73 5.63 6.50
C GLY A 155 17.85 4.33 5.69
N LYS A 156 16.80 3.51 5.59
CA LYS A 156 16.81 2.33 4.72
C LYS A 156 16.75 2.75 3.25
N GLN A 157 17.34 1.94 2.41
CA GLN A 157 17.25 2.10 0.96
C GLN A 157 16.13 1.26 0.37
N CYS A 158 15.68 1.65 -0.81
CA CYS A 158 14.81 0.82 -1.64
C CYS A 158 15.58 -0.44 -2.06
N ASP A 159 15.09 -1.61 -1.69
CA ASP A 159 15.74 -2.90 -1.99
C ASP A 159 14.69 -3.98 -2.24
N PRO A 160 14.73 -4.66 -3.40
CA PRO A 160 15.65 -4.42 -4.52
C PRO A 160 15.31 -3.16 -5.33
N TRP A 161 16.33 -2.52 -5.91
CA TRP A 161 16.21 -1.48 -6.94
C TRP A 161 16.65 -2.07 -8.28
N THR A 162 15.67 -2.47 -9.10
CA THR A 162 15.90 -3.30 -10.30
C THR A 162 15.80 -2.46 -11.56
N LYS A 163 16.84 -2.51 -12.41
CA LYS A 163 16.82 -1.88 -13.72
C LYS A 163 16.11 -2.74 -14.75
N ILE A 164 15.22 -2.12 -15.53
CA ILE A 164 14.51 -2.74 -16.65
C ILE A 164 14.82 -1.97 -17.94
N ARG A 165 14.90 -2.70 -19.05
CA ARG A 165 15.11 -2.11 -20.39
C ARG A 165 13.76 -1.85 -21.08
N LEU A 166 13.04 -0.86 -20.59
CA LEU A 166 11.80 -0.36 -21.16
C LEU A 166 11.85 1.16 -21.22
N GLU A 167 10.96 1.77 -21.95
CA GLU A 167 10.75 3.21 -21.89
C GLU A 167 9.87 3.58 -20.69
N HIS A 168 9.94 4.86 -20.26
CA HIS A 168 9.16 5.34 -19.11
C HIS A 168 7.67 5.01 -19.24
N VAL A 169 7.10 5.22 -20.42
CA VAL A 169 5.67 5.01 -20.69
C VAL A 169 5.25 3.55 -20.71
N GLU A 170 6.18 2.62 -20.81
CA GLU A 170 5.94 1.18 -20.82
C GLU A 170 6.11 0.54 -19.42
N MET A 171 6.67 1.29 -18.48
CA MET A 171 7.03 0.76 -17.16
C MET A 171 5.82 0.39 -16.30
N ASP A 172 4.64 0.97 -16.54
CA ASP A 172 3.40 0.61 -15.85
C ASP A 172 2.83 -0.75 -16.30
N GLY A 173 3.12 -1.17 -17.55
CA GLY A 173 2.80 -2.48 -18.10
C GLY A 173 3.90 -3.54 -17.92
N SER A 174 4.99 -3.20 -17.23
CA SER A 174 6.11 -4.10 -17.02
C SER A 174 5.71 -5.41 -16.36
N ARG A 175 5.99 -6.53 -17.02
CA ARG A 175 5.71 -7.88 -16.48
C ARG A 175 6.44 -8.14 -15.15
N ASP A 176 7.65 -7.62 -15.00
CA ASP A 176 8.45 -7.82 -13.78
C ASP A 176 7.86 -7.05 -12.61
N TRP A 177 7.40 -5.81 -12.84
CA TRP A 177 6.68 -5.02 -11.84
C TRP A 177 5.37 -5.70 -11.45
N HIS A 178 4.54 -6.11 -12.42
CA HIS A 178 3.28 -6.82 -12.16
C HIS A 178 3.51 -8.11 -11.36
N ARG A 179 4.46 -8.97 -11.76
CA ARG A 179 4.81 -10.19 -11.03
C ARG A 179 5.22 -9.91 -9.59
N ARG A 180 5.99 -8.84 -9.37
CA ARG A 180 6.42 -8.43 -8.04
C ARG A 180 5.23 -7.98 -7.19
N CYS A 181 4.34 -7.14 -7.72
CA CYS A 181 3.12 -6.71 -7.04
C CYS A 181 2.24 -7.91 -6.65
N ILE A 182 2.00 -8.83 -7.59
CA ILE A 182 1.23 -10.06 -7.34
C ILE A 182 1.88 -10.91 -6.25
N ARG A 183 3.19 -11.14 -6.30
CA ARG A 183 3.92 -11.91 -5.29
C ARG A 183 3.77 -11.29 -3.90
N VAL A 184 4.06 -10.00 -3.75
CA VAL A 184 3.93 -9.28 -2.48
C VAL A 184 2.50 -9.37 -1.94
N THR A 185 1.52 -9.29 -2.82
CA THR A 185 0.10 -9.44 -2.46
C THR A 185 -0.21 -10.84 -1.93
N LYS A 186 0.21 -11.88 -2.64
CA LYS A 186 -0.01 -13.28 -2.22
C LYS A 186 0.70 -13.59 -0.90
N ASP A 187 1.91 -13.11 -0.73
CA ASP A 187 2.67 -13.28 0.52
C ASP A 187 1.95 -12.62 1.70
N ALA A 188 1.41 -11.41 1.52
CA ALA A 188 0.62 -10.73 2.54
C ALA A 188 -0.71 -11.44 2.83
N ALA A 189 -1.43 -11.87 1.79
CA ALA A 189 -2.69 -12.60 1.94
C ALA A 189 -2.49 -13.92 2.68
N THR A 190 -1.46 -14.70 2.32
CA THR A 190 -1.12 -15.97 2.98
C THR A 190 -0.79 -15.78 4.46
N ARG A 191 -0.01 -14.74 4.81
CA ARG A 191 0.30 -14.44 6.22
C ARG A 191 -0.96 -14.08 7.01
N LEU A 192 -1.87 -13.30 6.41
CA LEU A 192 -3.11 -12.90 7.07
C LEU A 192 -4.05 -14.10 7.29
N VAL A 193 -4.18 -15.00 6.33
CA VAL A 193 -4.97 -16.23 6.48
C VAL A 193 -4.33 -17.17 7.50
N GLY A 194 -3.01 -17.38 7.45
CA GLY A 194 -2.28 -18.20 8.42
C GLY A 194 -2.35 -17.65 9.85
N GLY A 195 -2.36 -16.33 10.01
CA GLY A 195 -2.54 -15.67 11.31
C GLY A 195 -3.95 -15.85 11.89
N ILE A 196 -4.97 -15.89 11.03
CA ILE A 196 -6.37 -16.14 11.45
C ILE A 196 -6.54 -17.58 11.98
N THR A 197 -5.88 -18.55 11.35
CA THR A 197 -5.95 -19.96 11.75
C THR A 197 -5.17 -20.29 13.03
N SER A 198 -4.25 -19.44 13.46
CA SER A 198 -3.42 -19.64 14.63
C SER A 198 -4.00 -19.03 15.94
N VAL A 199 -5.13 -18.33 15.88
CA VAL A 199 -5.84 -17.88 17.09
C VAL A 199 -6.55 -19.11 17.67
N PRO A 200 -6.14 -19.62 18.87
CA PRO A 200 -6.84 -20.73 19.49
C PRO A 200 -8.30 -20.30 19.70
N ALA A 201 -9.25 -21.15 19.29
CA ALA A 201 -10.66 -20.94 19.58
C ALA A 201 -10.80 -20.60 21.07
N ALA A 202 -11.34 -19.42 21.36
CA ALA A 202 -11.57 -19.01 22.75
C ALA A 202 -12.33 -20.14 23.44
N ALA A 203 -11.75 -20.70 24.50
CA ALA A 203 -12.41 -21.74 25.28
C ALA A 203 -13.80 -21.23 25.67
N PRO A 204 -14.86 -22.04 25.50
CA PRO A 204 -16.20 -21.63 25.89
C PRO A 204 -16.15 -21.21 27.36
N ALA A 205 -16.62 -19.99 27.63
CA ALA A 205 -16.74 -19.50 29.00
C ALA A 205 -17.57 -20.52 29.77
N SER A 206 -16.90 -21.35 30.55
CA SER A 206 -17.49 -22.33 31.43
C SER A 206 -18.42 -21.57 32.39
N ALA A 207 -19.68 -21.87 32.31
CA ALA A 207 -20.73 -21.43 33.22
C ALA A 207 -20.33 -21.75 34.66
N ALA A 208 -19.75 -20.79 35.33
CA ALA A 208 -19.58 -20.78 36.78
C ALA A 208 -20.67 -19.86 37.35
N LEU A 209 -21.92 -20.30 37.24
CA LEU A 209 -23.06 -19.77 37.99
C LEU A 209 -23.70 -20.97 38.63
N ASP A 210 -23.54 -21.07 39.91
CA ASP A 210 -24.43 -21.64 40.93
C ASP A 210 -23.62 -22.34 42.04
N SER A 211 -23.40 -21.63 43.11
CA SER A 211 -23.43 -22.20 44.49
C SER A 211 -23.09 -21.14 45.51
N ARG A 212 -23.99 -20.19 45.75
CA ARG A 212 -24.02 -19.46 47.05
C ARG A 212 -25.40 -18.88 47.33
N ILE A 213 -26.40 -19.73 47.54
CA ILE A 213 -27.56 -19.38 48.32
C ILE A 213 -27.90 -20.61 49.16
N SER A 214 -27.43 -20.66 50.37
CA SER A 214 -28.18 -21.27 51.50
C SER A 214 -27.32 -21.14 52.77
N ASN A 215 -27.93 -20.58 53.74
CA ASN A 215 -27.70 -20.64 55.17
C ASN A 215 -27.42 -19.29 55.85
N GLY A 216 -28.52 -18.72 56.24
CA GLY A 216 -28.64 -17.71 57.26
C GLY A 216 -29.94 -17.92 58.00
N SER A 217 -29.99 -18.82 58.91
CA SER A 217 -31.04 -18.96 59.92
C SER A 217 -30.63 -18.22 61.19
N GLU A 218 -31.57 -17.41 61.59
CA GLU A 218 -31.90 -16.88 62.92
C GLU A 218 -31.28 -17.57 64.16
N PRO A 219 -31.37 -16.97 65.34
CA PRO A 219 -32.42 -16.08 65.87
C PRO A 219 -31.96 -14.65 66.16
#